data_4ce976e06536495aee3e219b5b58843f
#
_entry.id   4ce976e06536495aee3e219b5b58843f
#
_cell.length_a   1.000
_cell.length_b   1.000
_cell.length_c   1.000
_cell.angle_alpha   90.00
_cell.angle_beta   90.00
_cell.angle_gamma   90.00
#
_symmetry.space_group_name_H-M   'P 1'
#
loop_
_entity.id
_entity.type
_entity.pdbx_description
1 polymer ?
#
loop_
_entity_poly.entity_id
_entity_poly.type
_entity_poly.pdbx_seq_one_letter_code
_entity_poly.pdbx_strand_id
1 'polypeptide(L)'
;MALYLISYDLLKPGKNYDPLIDALTQQGAKRVLLSQWILNTYSSPKQVRDWARRHMDNNDRILISEIKSNWSGYGTLVDLNTG
;
A
#
# COMPACT_ATOMS: atom_id res chain seq x y z
N MET A 1 -14.30 -1.26 -9.47
CA MET A 1 -12.96 -0.94 -8.95
C MET A 1 -13.05 -0.83 -7.43
N ALA A 2 -12.09 -1.37 -6.73
CA ALA A 2 -12.06 -1.33 -5.26
C ALA A 2 -10.91 -0.46 -4.78
N LEU A 3 -11.08 0.19 -3.64
CA LEU A 3 -10.04 0.95 -2.97
C LEU A 3 -9.45 0.08 -1.86
N TYR A 4 -8.15 -0.14 -1.93
CA TYR A 4 -7.43 -0.94 -0.93
C TYR A 4 -6.48 -0.09 -0.12
N LEU A 5 -6.40 -0.39 1.17
CA LEU A 5 -5.32 0.05 2.03
C LEU A 5 -4.22 -1.00 1.94
N ILE A 6 -3.00 -0.56 1.62
CA ILE A 6 -1.80 -1.38 1.59
C ILE A 6 -0.96 -0.96 2.79
N SER A 7 -0.77 -1.87 3.73
CA SER A 7 -0.07 -1.61 4.98
C SER A 7 1.07 -2.60 5.14
N TYR A 8 2.27 -2.14 5.53
CA TYR A 8 3.43 -3.02 5.62
C TYR A 8 4.36 -2.65 6.76
N ASP A 9 5.09 -3.66 7.23
CA ASP A 9 6.23 -3.53 8.14
C ASP A 9 7.48 -3.99 7.39
N LEU A 10 8.46 -3.11 7.25
CA LEU A 10 9.72 -3.40 6.61
C LEU A 10 10.74 -3.74 7.69
N LEU A 11 11.15 -5.01 7.76
CA LEU A 11 11.88 -5.55 8.91
C LEU A 11 13.39 -5.56 8.73
N LYS A 12 13.92 -5.15 7.57
CA LYS A 12 15.37 -5.12 7.33
C LYS A 12 15.90 -3.69 7.34
N PRO A 13 16.49 -3.23 8.45
CA PRO A 13 17.13 -1.91 8.47
C PRO A 13 18.22 -1.81 7.41
N GLY A 14 18.30 -0.67 6.74
CA GLY A 14 19.32 -0.42 5.73
C GLY A 14 19.05 -1.04 4.36
N LYS A 15 18.01 -1.86 4.22
CA LYS A 15 17.63 -2.36 2.91
C LYS A 15 17.00 -1.25 2.08
N ASN A 16 17.30 -1.24 0.79
CA ASN A 16 16.70 -0.29 -0.15
C ASN A 16 15.29 -0.76 -0.52
N TYR A 17 14.27 0.00 -0.10
CA TYR A 17 12.87 -0.26 -0.43
C TYR A 17 12.34 0.63 -1.56
N ASP A 18 13.20 1.39 -2.25
CA ASP A 18 12.79 2.21 -3.38
C ASP A 18 12.05 1.41 -4.46
N PRO A 19 12.41 0.15 -4.78
CA PRO A 19 11.62 -0.63 -5.74
C PRO A 19 10.15 -0.79 -5.36
N LEU A 20 9.83 -0.98 -4.09
CA LEU A 20 8.44 -1.06 -3.63
C LEU A 20 7.74 0.29 -3.77
N ILE A 21 8.39 1.37 -3.33
CA ILE A 21 7.84 2.73 -3.42
C ILE A 21 7.60 3.11 -4.88
N ASP A 22 8.56 2.82 -5.75
CA ASP A 22 8.44 3.11 -7.18
C ASP A 22 7.31 2.31 -7.82
N ALA A 23 7.17 1.03 -7.47
CA ALA A 23 6.11 0.17 -8.00
C ALA A 23 4.73 0.67 -7.58
N LEU A 24 4.55 1.06 -6.31
CA LEU A 24 3.30 1.63 -5.82
C LEU A 24 2.98 2.94 -6.54
N THR A 25 3.95 3.81 -6.69
CA THR A 25 3.79 5.10 -7.37
C THR A 25 3.38 4.90 -8.83
N GLN A 26 4.00 3.96 -9.54
CA GLN A 26 3.70 3.66 -10.93
C GLN A 26 2.28 3.13 -11.12
N GLN A 27 1.71 2.45 -10.12
CA GLN A 27 0.34 1.97 -10.18
C GLN A 27 -0.68 3.06 -9.83
N GLY A 28 -0.23 4.26 -9.54
CA GLY A 28 -1.11 5.36 -9.14
C GLY A 28 -1.53 5.31 -7.67
N ALA A 29 -0.89 4.47 -6.87
CA ALA A 29 -1.15 4.43 -5.43
C ALA A 29 -0.72 5.74 -4.78
N LYS A 30 -1.39 6.11 -3.69
CA LYS A 30 -1.08 7.33 -2.94
C LYS A 30 -0.68 6.97 -1.52
N ARG A 31 0.41 7.59 -1.05
CA ARG A 31 0.91 7.34 0.29
C ARG A 31 0.10 8.15 1.29
N VAL A 32 -0.56 7.46 2.23
CA VAL A 32 -1.39 8.12 3.26
C VAL A 32 -0.66 8.24 4.60
N LEU A 33 0.19 7.25 4.91
CA LEU A 33 1.11 7.25 6.06
C LEU A 33 2.44 6.70 5.56
N LEU A 34 3.49 6.75 6.41
CA LEU A 34 4.83 6.34 5.96
C LEU A 34 4.87 4.89 5.46
N SER A 35 4.08 3.99 6.06
CA SER A 35 4.03 2.58 5.67
C SER A 35 2.64 2.14 5.22
N GLN A 36 1.80 3.09 4.82
CA GLN A 36 0.45 2.79 4.34
C GLN A 36 0.12 3.61 3.10
N TRP A 37 -0.46 2.91 2.11
CA TRP A 37 -0.84 3.48 0.83
C TRP A 37 -2.28 3.11 0.51
N ILE A 38 -2.92 3.88 -0.38
CA ILE A 38 -4.20 3.52 -0.97
C ILE A 38 -4.04 3.29 -2.46
N LEU A 39 -4.79 2.31 -2.97
CA LEU A 39 -4.76 1.93 -4.39
C LEU A 39 -6.15 1.58 -4.86
N ASN A 40 -6.60 2.25 -5.93
CA ASN A 40 -7.80 1.87 -6.68
C ASN A 40 -7.42 0.86 -7.76
N THR A 41 -8.05 -0.31 -7.77
CA THR A 41 -7.74 -1.33 -8.75
C THR A 41 -8.88 -2.33 -8.91
N TYR A 42 -8.92 -3.02 -10.05
CA TYR A 42 -9.82 -4.15 -10.29
C TYR A 42 -9.26 -5.48 -9.76
N SER A 43 -8.01 -5.51 -9.36
CA SER A 43 -7.37 -6.72 -8.84
C SER A 43 -7.94 -7.11 -7.48
N SER A 44 -7.85 -8.40 -7.15
CA SER A 44 -8.24 -8.90 -5.83
C SER A 44 -7.18 -8.53 -4.79
N PRO A 45 -7.52 -8.58 -3.48
CA PRO A 45 -6.52 -8.35 -2.43
C PRO A 45 -5.34 -9.32 -2.54
N LYS A 46 -5.59 -10.57 -2.88
CA LYS A 46 -4.53 -11.58 -3.06
C LYS A 46 -3.59 -11.19 -4.20
N GLN A 47 -4.15 -10.73 -5.32
CA GLN A 47 -3.35 -10.31 -6.47
C GLN A 47 -2.46 -9.12 -6.12
N VAL A 48 -3.00 -8.13 -5.40
CA VAL A 48 -2.24 -6.96 -4.96
C VAL A 48 -1.13 -7.39 -3.99
N ARG A 49 -1.44 -8.27 -3.03
CA ARG A 49 -0.46 -8.79 -2.09
C ARG A 49 0.70 -9.49 -2.81
N ASP A 50 0.38 -10.39 -3.73
CA ASP A 50 1.39 -11.18 -4.43
C ASP A 50 2.26 -10.29 -5.32
N TRP A 51 1.66 -9.29 -5.95
CA TRP A 51 2.40 -8.30 -6.74
C TRP A 51 3.35 -7.48 -5.85
N ALA A 52 2.87 -6.97 -4.73
CA ALA A 52 3.69 -6.16 -3.83
C ALA A 52 4.85 -6.95 -3.25
N ARG A 53 4.64 -8.21 -2.92
CA ARG A 53 5.68 -9.08 -2.34
C ARG A 53 6.87 -9.28 -3.27
N ARG A 54 6.72 -9.13 -4.57
CA ARG A 54 7.84 -9.20 -5.52
C ARG A 54 8.86 -8.08 -5.31
N HIS A 55 8.46 -7.00 -4.65
CA HIS A 55 9.29 -5.83 -4.39
C HIS A 55 9.71 -5.74 -2.92
N MET A 56 9.47 -6.78 -2.14
CA MET A 56 9.72 -6.82 -0.70
C MET A 56 10.64 -7.99 -0.35
N ASP A 57 11.21 -7.93 0.87
CA ASP A 57 11.94 -9.06 1.42
C ASP A 57 10.97 -10.15 1.91
N ASN A 58 11.40 -11.41 1.92
CA ASN A 58 10.54 -12.53 2.33
C ASN A 58 10.06 -12.42 3.78
N ASN A 59 10.82 -11.73 4.63
CA ASN A 59 10.49 -11.54 6.04
C ASN A 59 9.65 -10.31 6.31
N ASP A 60 9.46 -9.42 5.32
CA ASP A 60 8.61 -8.25 5.48
C ASP A 60 7.15 -8.67 5.60
N ARG A 61 6.36 -7.82 6.26
CA ARG A 61 4.93 -8.07 6.50
C ARG A 61 4.09 -7.13 5.66
N ILE A 62 2.97 -7.64 5.15
CA ILE A 62 2.04 -6.83 4.36
C ILE A 62 0.60 -7.25 4.65
N LEU A 63 -0.30 -6.27 4.67
CA LEU A 63 -1.73 -6.46 4.77
C LEU A 63 -2.42 -5.63 3.70
N ILE A 64 -3.31 -6.26 2.93
CA ILE A 64 -4.17 -5.58 1.97
C ILE A 64 -5.59 -5.64 2.51
N SER A 65 -6.21 -4.48 2.68
CA SER A 65 -7.57 -4.40 3.22
C SER A 65 -8.41 -3.48 2.35
N GLU A 66 -9.62 -3.91 2.04
CA GLU A 66 -10.53 -3.07 1.27
C GLU A 66 -11.10 -1.96 2.17
N ILE A 67 -11.07 -0.71 1.65
CA ILE A 67 -11.64 0.44 2.33
C ILE A 67 -13.05 0.66 1.77
N LYS A 68 -14.03 0.64 2.66
CA LYS A 68 -15.41 1.02 2.35
C LYS A 68 -15.62 2.51 2.68
N SER A 69 -16.85 2.94 2.80
CA SER A 69 -17.19 4.34 3.06
C SER A 69 -16.93 4.79 4.51
N ASN A 70 -16.63 3.87 5.41
CA ASN A 70 -16.55 4.15 6.85
C ASN A 70 -15.09 4.15 7.32
N TRP A 71 -14.47 5.32 7.27
CA TRP A 71 -13.09 5.52 7.71
C TRP A 71 -12.92 6.89 8.33
N SER A 72 -11.81 7.07 9.05
CA SER A 72 -11.44 8.33 9.66
C SER A 72 -9.92 8.43 9.72
N GLY A 73 -9.38 9.63 9.53
CA GLY A 73 -7.93 9.85 9.56
C GLY A 73 -7.59 11.20 10.17
N TYR A 74 -6.34 11.31 10.65
CA TYR A 74 -5.76 12.55 11.14
C TYR A 74 -4.30 12.60 10.75
N GLY A 75 -3.87 13.73 10.21
CA GLY A 75 -2.47 13.93 9.83
C GLY A 75 -2.01 13.04 8.68
N THR A 76 -2.92 12.50 7.88
CA THR A 76 -2.57 11.70 6.71
C THR A 76 -1.88 12.55 5.65
N LEU A 77 -1.00 11.91 4.86
CA LEU A 77 -0.22 12.60 3.83
C LEU A 77 -1.09 13.05 2.66
N VAL A 78 -2.19 12.33 2.39
CA VAL A 78 -3.17 12.68 1.37
C VAL A 78 -4.58 12.42 1.91
N ASP A 79 -5.59 13.05 1.28
CA ASP A 79 -6.99 12.77 1.56
C ASP A 79 -7.38 11.44 0.89
N LEU A 80 -7.96 10.51 1.64
CA LEU A 80 -8.41 9.22 1.10
C LEU A 80 -9.49 9.38 0.03
N ASN A 81 -10.23 10.47 0.06
CA ASN A 81 -11.24 10.75 -0.97
C ASN A 81 -10.64 11.02 -2.35
N THR A 82 -9.33 11.31 -2.42
CA THR A 82 -8.65 11.55 -3.69
C THR A 82 -8.01 10.28 -4.26
N GLY A 83 -8.03 9.19 -3.49
CA GLY A 83 -7.50 7.89 -3.90
C GLY A 83 -8.37 7.19 -4.90
#